data_76a264d7523f0fe9dc1235d940280e12
#
_entry.id   76a264d7523f0fe9dc1235d940280e12
#
_cell.length_a   1.000
_cell.length_b   1.000
_cell.length_c   1.000
_cell.angle_alpha   90.00
_cell.angle_beta   90.00
_cell.angle_gamma   90.00
#
_symmetry.space_group_name_H-M   'P 1'
#
loop_
_entity.id
_entity.type
_entity.pdbx_description
1 polymer ?
#
loop_
_entity_poly.entity_id
_entity_poly.type
_entity_poly.pdbx_seq_one_letter_code
_entity_poly.pdbx_strand_id
1 'polypeptide(L)'
;TVVIVGAGPAGCTLACLLAQRGLRVIVFDDDRRPELLVGESLVPSVIPVLRRLGIEDRVREFSVFKPGASFFHGGGARLHFSFRDRGKKAPGYAYNVPRPQFDKLLRERAIELGAEFVNSRASLVKAEGEREIQLTPESLAMAGLTEHPDWLIDGTGRARLFAKILGLPAKQGPRKDAAYFAHFEDFEHDEVDPGQVIISVLERGWSWRIPLQDRLSVGVVIDKDAAKELGNTPEERLENLISREPLLREKGRNARRVSDVMTYTNYQLISEQGHGKGWIMLGDAFGFVDPMLSPGLFMALESASLLDSLVFSKGKVKEADISHYCSELRAWHASWQELIEYFYGGHILQMHEAGASLADGKSEWNPAKLMDKYMNRVIASMAAGVGTRSAYNKGLLKHSSRHLIWDVKDLGYYSVK
;
A
#
# COMPACT_ATOMS: atom_id res chain seq x y z
N THR A 1 -3.99 27.14 -11.47
CA THR A 1 -3.09 26.11 -12.07
C THR A 1 -2.42 25.29 -10.97
N VAL A 2 -2.45 23.98 -11.11
CA VAL A 2 -1.75 23.04 -10.21
C VAL A 2 -0.74 22.25 -11.02
N VAL A 3 0.52 22.19 -10.55
CA VAL A 3 1.55 21.36 -11.15
C VAL A 3 1.85 20.19 -10.21
N ILE A 4 1.79 18.97 -10.73
CA ILE A 4 2.09 17.73 -10.03
C ILE A 4 3.41 17.18 -10.56
N VAL A 5 4.34 16.88 -9.68
CA VAL A 5 5.62 16.26 -10.03
C VAL A 5 5.55 14.78 -9.70
N GLY A 6 5.50 13.95 -10.73
CA GLY A 6 5.37 12.50 -10.65
C GLY A 6 3.98 11.98 -11.01
N ALA A 7 3.93 11.12 -12.03
CA ALA A 7 2.70 10.50 -12.57
C ALA A 7 2.49 9.06 -12.06
N GLY A 8 2.88 8.78 -10.83
CA GLY A 8 2.49 7.54 -10.13
C GLY A 8 1.00 7.51 -9.78
N PRO A 9 0.50 6.43 -9.15
CA PRO A 9 -0.92 6.28 -8.80
C PRO A 9 -1.50 7.47 -8.04
N ALA A 10 -0.77 8.05 -7.08
CA ALA A 10 -1.22 9.22 -6.32
C ALA A 10 -1.34 10.45 -7.22
N GLY A 11 -0.30 10.76 -8.01
CA GLY A 11 -0.27 11.94 -8.89
C GLY A 11 -1.34 11.88 -9.97
N CYS A 12 -1.49 10.73 -10.66
CA CYS A 12 -2.52 10.55 -11.68
C CYS A 12 -3.94 10.59 -11.09
N THR A 13 -4.16 10.00 -9.91
CA THR A 13 -5.46 10.07 -9.22
C THR A 13 -5.80 11.52 -8.89
N LEU A 14 -4.87 12.28 -8.33
CA LEU A 14 -5.09 13.69 -8.04
C LEU A 14 -5.35 14.50 -9.33
N ALA A 15 -4.57 14.24 -10.38
CA ALA A 15 -4.76 14.89 -11.68
C ALA A 15 -6.17 14.66 -12.22
N CYS A 16 -6.69 13.42 -12.17
CA CYS A 16 -8.07 13.12 -12.54
C CYS A 16 -9.07 13.94 -11.71
N LEU A 17 -8.92 13.96 -10.40
CA LEU A 17 -9.88 14.60 -9.49
C LEU A 17 -9.89 16.13 -9.68
N LEU A 18 -8.74 16.74 -9.86
CA LEU A 18 -8.63 18.18 -10.08
C LEU A 18 -9.11 18.60 -11.48
N ALA A 19 -8.82 17.80 -12.52
CA ALA A 19 -9.35 18.02 -13.87
C ALA A 19 -10.88 17.92 -13.91
N GLN A 20 -11.49 16.97 -13.19
CA GLN A 20 -12.95 16.89 -13.02
C GLN A 20 -13.56 18.15 -12.37
N ARG A 21 -12.76 18.93 -11.63
CA ARG A 21 -13.17 20.23 -11.06
C ARG A 21 -12.96 21.40 -12.03
N GLY A 22 -12.43 21.15 -13.22
CA GLY A 22 -12.11 22.20 -14.19
C GLY A 22 -10.84 23.00 -13.86
N LEU A 23 -9.97 22.49 -12.98
CA LEU A 23 -8.67 23.12 -12.73
C LEU A 23 -7.70 22.76 -13.86
N ARG A 24 -6.84 23.71 -14.23
CA ARG A 24 -5.70 23.42 -15.12
C ARG A 24 -4.68 22.62 -14.32
N VAL A 25 -4.43 21.38 -14.76
CA VAL A 25 -3.50 20.45 -14.10
C VAL A 25 -2.41 20.07 -15.09
N ILE A 26 -1.16 20.24 -14.67
CA ILE A 26 0.03 19.88 -15.44
C ILE A 26 0.82 18.86 -14.63
N VAL A 27 1.15 17.72 -15.24
CA VAL A 27 1.88 16.62 -14.60
C VAL A 27 3.23 16.43 -15.27
N PHE A 28 4.31 16.57 -14.51
CA PHE A 28 5.65 16.21 -14.97
C PHE A 28 5.93 14.74 -14.70
N ASP A 29 6.37 14.02 -15.74
CA ASP A 29 6.78 12.61 -15.65
C ASP A 29 7.82 12.30 -16.73
N ASP A 30 8.92 11.66 -16.37
CA ASP A 30 9.98 11.30 -17.32
C ASP A 30 9.83 9.87 -17.90
N ASP A 31 8.71 9.24 -17.62
CA ASP A 31 8.34 7.87 -18.05
C ASP A 31 9.36 6.77 -17.71
N ARG A 32 10.29 7.04 -16.79
CA ARG A 32 11.31 6.08 -16.34
C ARG A 32 10.77 5.23 -15.20
N ARG A 33 10.01 4.21 -15.53
CA ARG A 33 9.48 3.26 -14.57
C ARG A 33 10.12 1.89 -14.75
N PRO A 34 10.39 1.16 -13.66
CA PRO A 34 10.73 -0.26 -13.77
C PRO A 34 9.59 -1.02 -14.46
N GLU A 35 9.93 -2.03 -15.24
CA GLU A 35 8.95 -2.94 -15.85
C GLU A 35 8.12 -3.68 -14.79
N LEU A 36 8.75 -4.00 -13.66
CA LEU A 36 8.10 -4.65 -12.54
C LEU A 36 8.00 -3.69 -11.35
N LEU A 37 6.79 -3.45 -10.88
CA LEU A 37 6.49 -2.59 -9.74
C LEU A 37 5.80 -3.38 -8.64
N VAL A 38 6.21 -3.19 -7.39
CA VAL A 38 5.56 -3.76 -6.22
C VAL A 38 4.20 -3.11 -5.93
N GLY A 39 3.32 -3.84 -5.24
CA GLY A 39 2.01 -3.32 -4.84
C GLY A 39 0.89 -3.69 -5.82
N GLU A 40 0.82 -4.97 -6.17
CA GLU A 40 -0.13 -5.53 -7.16
C GLU A 40 -1.45 -6.00 -6.54
N SER A 41 -1.64 -5.80 -5.25
CA SER A 41 -2.86 -6.20 -4.55
C SER A 41 -3.56 -4.98 -3.96
N LEU A 42 -4.80 -4.75 -4.37
CA LEU A 42 -5.64 -3.67 -3.84
C LEU A 42 -6.39 -4.10 -2.58
N VAL A 43 -6.92 -3.12 -1.87
CA VAL A 43 -7.87 -3.32 -0.77
C VAL A 43 -9.25 -2.72 -1.12
N PRO A 44 -10.35 -3.21 -0.52
CA PRO A 44 -11.71 -2.77 -0.87
C PRO A 44 -11.94 -1.26 -0.83
N SER A 45 -11.25 -0.54 0.05
CA SER A 45 -11.38 0.93 0.15
C SER A 45 -10.85 1.70 -1.06
N VAL A 46 -10.13 1.04 -1.97
CA VAL A 46 -9.72 1.62 -3.27
C VAL A 46 -10.89 1.70 -4.26
N ILE A 47 -11.83 0.75 -4.19
CA ILE A 47 -12.92 0.62 -5.17
C ILE A 47 -13.79 1.89 -5.30
N PRO A 48 -14.19 2.57 -4.22
CA PRO A 48 -14.92 3.84 -4.34
C PRO A 48 -14.17 4.91 -5.15
N VAL A 49 -12.84 4.96 -5.04
CA VAL A 49 -12.02 5.89 -5.81
C VAL A 49 -12.05 5.51 -7.30
N LEU A 50 -11.87 4.22 -7.63
CA LEU A 50 -11.94 3.74 -9.02
C LEU A 50 -13.30 4.05 -9.66
N ARG A 51 -14.39 3.89 -8.92
CA ARG A 51 -15.76 4.26 -9.36
C ARG A 51 -15.90 5.75 -9.59
N ARG A 52 -15.39 6.57 -8.67
CA ARG A 52 -15.40 8.02 -8.80
C ARG A 52 -14.64 8.50 -10.05
N LEU A 53 -13.54 7.83 -10.38
CA LEU A 53 -12.77 8.08 -11.60
C LEU A 53 -13.43 7.50 -12.87
N GLY A 54 -14.42 6.62 -12.73
CA GLY A 54 -15.10 5.94 -13.85
C GLY A 54 -14.24 4.88 -14.54
N ILE A 55 -13.33 4.22 -13.80
CA ILE A 55 -12.37 3.25 -14.35
C ILE A 55 -12.47 1.84 -13.77
N GLU A 56 -13.39 1.57 -12.83
CA GLU A 56 -13.47 0.24 -12.20
C GLU A 56 -13.68 -0.88 -13.22
N ASP A 57 -14.55 -0.68 -14.22
CA ASP A 57 -14.81 -1.71 -15.25
C ASP A 57 -13.56 -1.99 -16.09
N ARG A 58 -12.82 -0.95 -16.48
CA ARG A 58 -11.54 -1.10 -17.20
C ARG A 58 -10.48 -1.81 -16.33
N VAL A 59 -10.44 -1.54 -15.04
CA VAL A 59 -9.55 -2.28 -14.10
C VAL A 59 -9.94 -3.75 -14.07
N ARG A 60 -11.23 -4.09 -14.05
CA ARG A 60 -11.71 -5.48 -14.01
C ARG A 60 -11.25 -6.30 -15.21
N GLU A 61 -11.13 -5.71 -16.38
CA GLU A 61 -10.75 -6.39 -17.63
C GLU A 61 -9.38 -7.06 -17.58
N PHE A 62 -8.41 -6.44 -16.89
CA PHE A 62 -7.03 -6.95 -16.80
C PHE A 62 -6.63 -7.45 -15.40
N SER A 63 -7.56 -7.47 -14.46
CA SER A 63 -7.29 -7.82 -13.07
C SER A 63 -7.81 -9.20 -12.71
N VAL A 64 -7.34 -9.72 -11.59
CA VAL A 64 -7.93 -10.87 -10.92
C VAL A 64 -8.80 -10.38 -9.76
N PHE A 65 -10.03 -10.88 -9.67
CA PHE A 65 -10.93 -10.60 -8.57
C PHE A 65 -10.34 -11.12 -7.26
N LYS A 66 -10.20 -10.25 -6.25
CA LYS A 66 -9.63 -10.58 -4.95
C LYS A 66 -10.74 -10.65 -3.89
N PRO A 67 -11.12 -11.84 -3.41
CA PRO A 67 -12.16 -12.00 -2.41
C PRO A 67 -11.69 -11.74 -0.97
N GLY A 68 -10.37 -11.85 -0.69
CA GLY A 68 -9.80 -11.73 0.64
C GLY A 68 -8.32 -12.01 0.71
N ALA A 69 -7.86 -12.46 1.88
CA ALA A 69 -6.49 -12.91 2.11
C ALA A 69 -6.44 -14.12 3.07
N SER A 70 -5.42 -14.95 2.93
CA SER A 70 -5.10 -16.05 3.83
C SER A 70 -3.70 -15.90 4.38
N PHE A 71 -3.54 -16.20 5.66
CA PHE A 71 -2.25 -16.20 6.34
C PHE A 71 -1.95 -17.63 6.79
N PHE A 72 -0.79 -18.14 6.38
CA PHE A 72 -0.26 -19.41 6.84
C PHE A 72 0.88 -19.15 7.80
N HIS A 73 0.89 -19.86 8.92
CA HIS A 73 1.95 -19.75 9.93
C HIS A 73 2.17 -21.09 10.62
N GLY A 74 3.23 -21.19 11.41
CA GLY A 74 3.74 -22.35 12.12
C GLY A 74 2.86 -23.60 12.22
N GLY A 75 3.30 -24.71 11.65
CA GLY A 75 2.61 -26.01 11.76
C GLY A 75 1.36 -26.18 10.87
N GLY A 76 1.08 -25.24 9.94
CA GLY A 76 -0.06 -25.34 9.02
C GLY A 76 -1.32 -24.62 9.48
N ALA A 77 -1.26 -23.83 10.55
CA ALA A 77 -2.37 -22.98 10.96
C ALA A 77 -2.69 -21.93 9.89
N ARG A 78 -3.97 -21.67 9.66
CA ARG A 78 -4.45 -20.80 8.60
C ARG A 78 -5.50 -19.82 9.11
N LEU A 79 -5.16 -18.54 9.12
CA LEU A 79 -6.15 -17.47 9.25
C LEU A 79 -6.64 -17.09 7.85
N HIS A 80 -7.92 -17.28 7.61
CA HIS A 80 -8.58 -16.91 6.37
C HIS A 80 -9.67 -15.86 6.64
N PHE A 81 -9.69 -14.78 5.88
CA PHE A 81 -10.80 -13.85 5.91
C PHE A 81 -11.26 -13.43 4.52
N SER A 82 -12.58 -13.28 4.40
CA SER A 82 -13.22 -12.74 3.21
C SER A 82 -13.58 -11.28 3.39
N PHE A 83 -13.38 -10.48 2.35
CA PHE A 83 -13.86 -9.10 2.36
C PHE A 83 -15.38 -9.00 2.40
N ARG A 84 -16.14 -10.06 2.14
CA ARG A 84 -17.58 -10.09 2.33
C ARG A 84 -17.97 -9.95 3.80
N ASP A 85 -17.10 -10.36 4.71
CA ASP A 85 -17.37 -10.35 6.17
C ASP A 85 -17.15 -8.99 6.82
N ARG A 86 -16.53 -8.00 6.16
CA ARG A 86 -16.14 -6.69 6.69
C ARG A 86 -17.27 -5.73 7.08
N GLY A 87 -18.54 -6.04 6.80
CA GLY A 87 -19.68 -5.12 6.99
C GLY A 87 -20.01 -4.33 5.70
N LYS A 88 -20.94 -3.34 5.82
CA LYS A 88 -21.57 -2.68 4.65
C LYS A 88 -20.84 -1.44 4.09
N LYS A 89 -19.73 -1.00 4.68
CA LYS A 89 -19.12 0.32 4.40
C LYS A 89 -18.22 0.38 3.13
N ALA A 90 -17.86 -0.75 2.54
CA ALA A 90 -17.10 -0.82 1.28
C ALA A 90 -17.52 -2.06 0.47
N PRO A 91 -17.11 -2.22 -0.78
CA PRO A 91 -17.31 -3.45 -1.55
C PRO A 91 -16.69 -4.67 -0.87
N GLY A 92 -17.33 -5.85 -1.01
CA GLY A 92 -16.87 -7.13 -0.45
C GLY A 92 -15.75 -7.78 -1.25
N TYR A 93 -14.97 -6.99 -1.98
CA TYR A 93 -13.92 -7.45 -2.88
C TYR A 93 -12.90 -6.33 -3.16
N ALA A 94 -11.80 -6.73 -3.75
CA ALA A 94 -10.83 -5.86 -4.38
C ALA A 94 -10.33 -6.52 -5.67
N TYR A 95 -9.20 -6.06 -6.19
CA TYR A 95 -8.54 -6.63 -7.36
C TYR A 95 -7.05 -6.84 -7.09
N ASN A 96 -6.48 -7.88 -7.70
CA ASN A 96 -5.05 -7.98 -7.93
C ASN A 96 -4.78 -7.44 -9.33
N VAL A 97 -3.87 -6.49 -9.44
CA VAL A 97 -3.64 -5.70 -10.66
C VAL A 97 -2.18 -5.78 -11.11
N PRO A 98 -1.89 -6.04 -12.38
CA PRO A 98 -0.56 -5.80 -12.92
C PRO A 98 -0.30 -4.29 -12.94
N ARG A 99 0.71 -3.87 -12.20
CA ARG A 99 1.01 -2.45 -11.96
C ARG A 99 1.26 -1.62 -13.23
N PRO A 100 2.00 -2.12 -14.25
CA PRO A 100 2.18 -1.34 -15.47
C PRO A 100 0.87 -0.97 -16.15
N GLN A 101 -0.08 -1.91 -16.22
CA GLN A 101 -1.40 -1.68 -16.83
C GLN A 101 -2.28 -0.76 -15.96
N PHE A 102 -2.24 -0.95 -14.65
CA PHE A 102 -2.99 -0.12 -13.71
C PHE A 102 -2.49 1.34 -13.70
N ASP A 103 -1.18 1.54 -13.64
CA ASP A 103 -0.57 2.87 -13.63
C ASP A 103 -0.80 3.58 -14.97
N LYS A 104 -0.70 2.85 -16.10
CA LYS A 104 -1.03 3.37 -17.44
C LYS A 104 -2.48 3.81 -17.54
N LEU A 105 -3.41 3.00 -17.05
CA LEU A 105 -4.85 3.33 -17.05
C LEU A 105 -5.14 4.62 -16.27
N LEU A 106 -4.53 4.81 -15.10
CA LEU A 106 -4.69 6.04 -14.32
C LEU A 106 -4.16 7.27 -15.08
N ARG A 107 -3.02 7.13 -15.77
CA ARG A 107 -2.45 8.21 -16.60
C ARG A 107 -3.37 8.54 -17.79
N GLU A 108 -3.81 7.53 -18.52
CA GLU A 108 -4.74 7.71 -19.64
C GLU A 108 -6.02 8.40 -19.18
N ARG A 109 -6.56 8.00 -18.03
CA ARG A 109 -7.75 8.63 -17.48
C ARG A 109 -7.53 10.10 -17.11
N ALA A 110 -6.39 10.46 -16.59
CA ALA A 110 -6.05 11.86 -16.30
C ALA A 110 -5.99 12.69 -17.60
N ILE A 111 -5.41 12.14 -18.66
CA ILE A 111 -5.38 12.79 -20.00
C ILE A 111 -6.79 12.94 -20.57
N GLU A 112 -7.62 11.89 -20.52
CA GLU A 112 -9.03 11.92 -20.97
C GLU A 112 -9.84 13.02 -20.27
N LEU A 113 -9.51 13.33 -19.02
CA LEU A 113 -10.15 14.37 -18.21
C LEU A 113 -9.56 15.77 -18.43
N GLY A 114 -8.53 15.90 -19.26
CA GLY A 114 -7.93 17.17 -19.64
C GLY A 114 -6.68 17.58 -18.86
N ALA A 115 -6.05 16.66 -18.11
CA ALA A 115 -4.75 16.93 -17.51
C ALA A 115 -3.64 16.94 -18.59
N GLU A 116 -2.78 17.95 -18.53
CA GLU A 116 -1.63 18.12 -19.43
C GLU A 116 -0.42 17.33 -18.90
N PHE A 117 0.31 16.61 -19.75
CA PHE A 117 1.50 15.85 -19.33
C PHE A 117 2.75 16.41 -20.03
N VAL A 118 3.76 16.71 -19.24
CA VAL A 118 5.10 17.09 -19.70
C VAL A 118 6.01 15.88 -19.55
N ASN A 119 6.42 15.30 -20.68
CA ASN A 119 7.31 14.12 -20.69
C ASN A 119 8.76 14.52 -20.40
N SER A 120 9.00 14.99 -19.18
CA SER A 120 10.31 15.43 -18.69
C SER A 120 10.33 15.47 -17.17
N ARG A 121 11.51 15.46 -16.59
CA ARG A 121 11.71 15.77 -15.17
C ARG A 121 11.46 17.25 -14.93
N ALA A 122 10.70 17.55 -13.87
CA ALA A 122 10.65 18.91 -13.36
C ALA A 122 11.99 19.27 -12.69
N SER A 123 12.59 20.35 -13.13
CA SER A 123 13.70 20.98 -12.42
C SER A 123 13.16 22.00 -11.43
N LEU A 124 13.54 21.86 -10.18
CA LEU A 124 13.04 22.63 -9.05
C LEU A 124 14.19 23.22 -8.25
N VAL A 125 13.96 24.38 -7.72
CA VAL A 125 14.91 25.09 -6.86
C VAL A 125 14.25 25.49 -5.55
N LYS A 126 15.05 25.50 -4.47
CA LYS A 126 14.65 26.14 -3.24
C LYS A 126 14.63 27.64 -3.44
N ALA A 127 13.58 28.29 -2.94
CA ALA A 127 13.40 29.73 -3.06
C ALA A 127 13.10 30.36 -1.70
N GLU A 128 13.29 31.67 -1.61
CA GLU A 128 12.94 32.46 -0.43
C GLU A 128 11.75 33.38 -0.76
N GLY A 129 10.90 33.67 0.21
CA GLY A 129 9.76 34.57 0.04
C GLY A 129 8.40 33.88 0.10
N GLU A 130 7.53 34.21 -0.87
CA GLU A 130 6.15 33.70 -0.90
C GLU A 130 6.04 32.20 -1.26
N ARG A 131 7.08 31.62 -1.85
CA ARG A 131 7.17 30.21 -2.23
C ARG A 131 8.51 29.64 -1.81
N GLU A 132 8.49 28.46 -1.20
CA GLU A 132 9.71 27.79 -0.73
C GLU A 132 10.34 26.89 -1.80
N ILE A 133 9.54 26.48 -2.80
CA ILE A 133 9.97 25.69 -3.97
C ILE A 133 9.40 26.34 -5.22
N GLN A 134 10.22 26.41 -6.25
CA GLN A 134 9.84 26.98 -7.55
C GLN A 134 10.32 26.09 -8.69
N LEU A 135 9.57 26.05 -9.79
CA LEU A 135 10.04 25.51 -11.06
C LEU A 135 11.13 26.42 -11.63
N THR A 136 12.15 25.82 -12.22
CA THR A 136 13.14 26.62 -13.01
C THR A 136 12.48 27.25 -14.24
N PRO A 137 13.06 28.30 -14.83
CA PRO A 137 12.55 28.89 -16.06
C PRO A 137 12.34 27.88 -17.19
N GLU A 138 13.24 26.90 -17.32
CA GLU A 138 13.12 25.82 -18.31
C GLU A 138 11.89 24.94 -18.03
N SER A 139 11.66 24.56 -16.77
CA SER A 139 10.48 23.76 -16.42
C SER A 139 9.17 24.54 -16.56
N LEU A 140 9.18 25.85 -16.29
CA LEU A 140 8.03 26.72 -16.59
C LEU A 140 7.74 26.75 -18.10
N ALA A 141 8.79 26.95 -18.93
CA ALA A 141 8.64 26.94 -20.37
C ALA A 141 8.12 25.61 -20.92
N MET A 142 8.65 24.47 -20.42
CA MET A 142 8.15 23.13 -20.78
C MET A 142 6.67 22.92 -20.41
N ALA A 143 6.22 23.53 -19.33
CA ALA A 143 4.83 23.48 -18.87
C ALA A 143 3.92 24.49 -19.58
N GLY A 144 4.45 25.34 -20.49
CA GLY A 144 3.72 26.42 -21.13
C GLY A 144 3.21 27.44 -20.09
N LEU A 145 3.99 27.71 -19.06
CA LEU A 145 3.68 28.66 -18.00
C LEU A 145 4.59 29.90 -18.09
N THR A 146 3.99 31.06 -17.95
CA THR A 146 4.70 32.35 -17.84
C THR A 146 4.91 32.75 -16.38
N GLU A 147 4.12 32.19 -15.49
CA GLU A 147 4.15 32.43 -14.05
C GLU A 147 4.18 31.10 -13.27
N HIS A 148 4.61 31.16 -12.03
CA HIS A 148 4.56 30.00 -11.16
C HIS A 148 3.13 29.53 -10.91
N PRO A 149 2.87 28.19 -10.86
CA PRO A 149 1.55 27.66 -10.59
C PRO A 149 1.09 28.06 -9.19
N ASP A 150 -0.21 28.07 -8.95
CA ASP A 150 -0.76 28.30 -7.60
C ASP A 150 -0.23 27.29 -6.60
N TRP A 151 -0.12 26.04 -7.03
CA TRP A 151 0.33 24.93 -6.19
C TRP A 151 1.28 23.99 -6.92
N LEU A 152 2.34 23.59 -6.22
CA LEU A 152 3.24 22.49 -6.58
C LEU A 152 2.93 21.29 -5.69
N ILE A 153 2.71 20.12 -6.30
CA ILE A 153 2.41 18.88 -5.58
C ILE A 153 3.54 17.87 -5.75
N ASP A 154 4.13 17.42 -4.64
CA ASP A 154 5.11 16.34 -4.65
C ASP A 154 4.41 14.98 -4.74
N GLY A 155 4.24 14.46 -5.94
CA GLY A 155 3.77 13.12 -6.26
C GLY A 155 4.91 12.14 -6.61
N THR A 156 6.16 12.48 -6.28
CA THR A 156 7.35 11.68 -6.68
C THR A 156 7.51 10.38 -5.88
N GLY A 157 6.55 10.07 -5.02
CA GLY A 157 6.56 8.85 -4.24
C GLY A 157 7.81 8.77 -3.34
N ARG A 158 8.44 7.61 -3.32
CA ARG A 158 9.62 7.35 -2.46
C ARG A 158 10.86 8.19 -2.81
N ALA A 159 10.87 8.87 -3.96
CA ALA A 159 11.93 9.82 -4.27
C ALA A 159 11.91 11.05 -3.35
N ARG A 160 10.71 11.46 -2.87
CA ARG A 160 10.52 12.55 -1.90
C ARG A 160 11.29 13.81 -2.29
N LEU A 161 11.05 14.27 -3.51
CA LEU A 161 11.88 15.32 -4.12
C LEU A 161 11.86 16.61 -3.32
N PHE A 162 10.68 17.08 -2.89
CA PHE A 162 10.56 18.33 -2.14
C PHE A 162 11.22 18.24 -0.76
N ALA A 163 11.08 17.10 -0.08
CA ALA A 163 11.76 16.87 1.19
C ALA A 163 13.28 16.95 1.04
N LYS A 164 13.84 16.41 -0.05
CA LYS A 164 15.29 16.47 -0.32
C LYS A 164 15.76 17.89 -0.62
N ILE A 165 15.01 18.63 -1.47
CA ILE A 165 15.35 20.03 -1.82
C ILE A 165 15.34 20.92 -0.58
N LEU A 166 14.35 20.75 0.29
CA LEU A 166 14.17 21.58 1.48
C LEU A 166 14.94 21.09 2.71
N GLY A 167 15.49 19.87 2.68
CA GLY A 167 16.13 19.26 3.83
C GLY A 167 15.18 18.93 4.97
N LEU A 168 13.95 18.49 4.65
CA LEU A 168 12.91 18.25 5.63
C LEU A 168 13.15 16.94 6.41
N PRO A 169 12.96 16.96 7.75
CA PRO A 169 13.09 15.78 8.57
C PRO A 169 11.95 14.77 8.34
N ALA A 170 12.25 13.51 8.65
CA ALA A 170 11.28 12.44 8.62
C ALA A 170 11.54 11.42 9.72
N LYS A 171 10.46 10.86 10.28
CA LYS A 171 10.54 9.75 11.22
C LYS A 171 10.71 8.45 10.46
N GLN A 172 11.72 7.67 10.82
CA GLN A 172 11.92 6.33 10.30
C GLN A 172 11.19 5.31 11.19
N GLY A 173 10.64 4.26 10.57
CA GLY A 173 10.11 3.13 11.30
C GLY A 173 11.22 2.22 11.85
N PRO A 174 10.88 1.31 12.78
CA PRO A 174 11.85 0.48 13.48
C PRO A 174 12.47 -0.62 12.64
N ARG A 175 11.84 -1.01 11.52
CA ARG A 175 12.24 -2.17 10.72
C ARG A 175 13.22 -1.83 9.60
N LYS A 176 14.17 -2.76 9.36
CA LYS A 176 15.17 -2.66 8.29
C LYS A 176 15.07 -3.85 7.35
N ASP A 177 13.92 -4.02 6.72
CA ASP A 177 13.64 -5.14 5.84
C ASP A 177 14.01 -4.83 4.38
N ALA A 178 14.20 -5.90 3.61
CA ALA A 178 14.28 -5.88 2.16
C ALA A 178 13.23 -6.83 1.59
N ALA A 179 12.61 -6.44 0.50
CA ALA A 179 11.73 -7.29 -0.28
C ALA A 179 12.44 -7.71 -1.56
N TYR A 180 12.33 -8.99 -1.90
CA TYR A 180 12.76 -9.57 -3.16
C TYR A 180 11.57 -10.23 -3.80
N PHE A 181 11.27 -9.96 -5.06
CA PHE A 181 10.11 -10.54 -5.71
C PHE A 181 10.28 -10.63 -7.23
N ALA A 182 9.55 -11.56 -7.81
CA ALA A 182 9.45 -11.76 -9.24
C ALA A 182 8.09 -12.34 -9.63
N HIS A 183 7.81 -12.40 -10.91
CA HIS A 183 6.68 -13.12 -11.46
C HIS A 183 7.07 -14.54 -11.86
N PHE A 184 6.15 -15.46 -11.62
CA PHE A 184 6.34 -16.89 -11.91
C PHE A 184 5.10 -17.44 -12.62
N GLU A 185 5.34 -18.32 -13.57
CA GLU A 185 4.38 -19.28 -14.09
C GLU A 185 4.55 -20.62 -13.39
N ASP A 186 3.49 -21.43 -13.36
CA ASP A 186 3.47 -22.77 -12.77
C ASP A 186 3.88 -22.83 -11.27
N PHE A 187 3.76 -21.72 -10.56
CA PHE A 187 3.86 -21.71 -9.10
C PHE A 187 2.49 -22.06 -8.51
N GLU A 188 2.42 -23.13 -7.71
CA GLU A 188 1.15 -23.58 -7.15
C GLU A 188 0.57 -22.57 -6.17
N HIS A 189 -0.72 -22.33 -6.32
CA HIS A 189 -1.50 -21.49 -5.44
C HIS A 189 -2.48 -22.35 -4.63
N ASP A 190 -2.48 -22.23 -3.29
CA ASP A 190 -3.41 -22.97 -2.44
C ASP A 190 -4.81 -22.36 -2.55
N GLU A 191 -5.72 -23.08 -3.19
CA GLU A 191 -6.99 -22.48 -3.60
C GLU A 191 -8.17 -22.92 -2.75
N VAL A 192 -8.74 -21.95 -2.07
CA VAL A 192 -10.18 -21.96 -1.78
C VAL A 192 -10.86 -21.00 -2.75
N ASP A 193 -10.24 -19.85 -3.00
CA ASP A 193 -10.69 -18.82 -3.95
C ASP A 193 -9.52 -18.42 -4.87
N PRO A 194 -9.63 -18.53 -6.21
CA PRO A 194 -8.52 -18.33 -7.16
C PRO A 194 -7.81 -16.97 -7.06
N GLY A 195 -8.50 -15.91 -6.67
CA GLY A 195 -7.93 -14.58 -6.51
C GLY A 195 -7.46 -14.25 -5.10
N GLN A 196 -7.49 -15.21 -4.19
CA GLN A 196 -7.08 -15.03 -2.80
C GLN A 196 -5.59 -14.71 -2.71
N VAL A 197 -5.24 -13.65 -2.01
CA VAL A 197 -3.84 -13.36 -1.70
C VAL A 197 -3.39 -14.25 -0.55
N ILE A 198 -2.25 -14.90 -0.70
CA ILE A 198 -1.67 -15.75 0.32
C ILE A 198 -0.43 -15.09 0.89
N ILE A 199 -0.40 -15.02 2.22
CA ILE A 199 0.73 -14.55 2.99
C ILE A 199 1.20 -15.72 3.85
N SER A 200 2.49 -16.04 3.78
CA SER A 200 3.08 -17.07 4.62
C SER A 200 4.10 -16.46 5.55
N VAL A 201 3.94 -16.74 6.83
CA VAL A 201 4.91 -16.41 7.86
C VAL A 201 6.06 -17.39 7.74
N LEU A 202 7.27 -16.88 7.54
CA LEU A 202 8.49 -17.66 7.38
C LEU A 202 9.32 -17.58 8.66
N GLU A 203 10.37 -18.39 8.77
CA GLU A 203 11.27 -18.36 9.92
C GLU A 203 11.90 -16.98 10.16
N ARG A 204 12.24 -16.26 9.08
CA ARG A 204 12.92 -14.96 9.16
C ARG A 204 12.25 -13.90 8.26
N GLY A 205 10.93 -13.77 8.32
CA GLY A 205 10.19 -12.82 7.51
C GLY A 205 8.82 -13.33 7.09
N TRP A 206 8.37 -12.92 5.94
CA TRP A 206 7.11 -13.38 5.36
C TRP A 206 7.17 -13.35 3.83
N SER A 207 6.30 -14.11 3.20
CA SER A 207 6.17 -14.14 1.75
C SER A 207 4.75 -13.83 1.33
N TRP A 208 4.59 -13.40 0.08
CA TRP A 208 3.31 -13.26 -0.56
C TRP A 208 3.22 -14.07 -1.85
N ARG A 209 2.01 -14.46 -2.17
CA ARG A 209 1.60 -15.03 -3.45
C ARG A 209 0.35 -14.27 -3.90
N ILE A 210 0.46 -13.47 -4.95
CA ILE A 210 -0.61 -12.64 -5.48
C ILE A 210 -0.95 -13.12 -6.88
N PRO A 211 -2.14 -13.73 -7.11
CA PRO A 211 -2.56 -14.17 -8.43
C PRO A 211 -2.76 -12.98 -9.37
N LEU A 212 -2.18 -13.06 -10.56
CA LEU A 212 -2.47 -12.26 -11.73
C LEU A 212 -3.11 -13.16 -12.79
N GLN A 213 -3.57 -12.60 -13.92
CA GLN A 213 -4.33 -13.40 -14.89
C GLN A 213 -3.55 -14.58 -15.48
N ASP A 214 -2.26 -14.40 -15.74
CA ASP A 214 -1.39 -15.35 -16.45
C ASP A 214 -0.18 -15.82 -15.62
N ARG A 215 -0.01 -15.30 -14.40
CA ARG A 215 1.17 -15.55 -13.56
C ARG A 215 0.86 -15.30 -12.09
N LEU A 216 1.82 -15.64 -11.25
CA LEU A 216 1.79 -15.37 -9.82
C LEU A 216 2.90 -14.37 -9.47
N SER A 217 2.58 -13.30 -8.77
CA SER A 217 3.59 -12.45 -8.12
C SER A 217 4.00 -13.14 -6.82
N VAL A 218 5.25 -13.53 -6.72
CA VAL A 218 5.81 -14.18 -5.53
C VAL A 218 6.94 -13.32 -5.00
N GLY A 219 6.87 -12.99 -3.72
CA GLY A 219 7.89 -12.21 -3.09
C GLY A 219 8.05 -12.52 -1.61
N VAL A 220 9.15 -12.04 -1.09
CA VAL A 220 9.53 -12.23 0.31
C VAL A 220 9.96 -10.91 0.92
N VAL A 221 9.64 -10.71 2.18
CA VAL A 221 10.15 -9.62 3.01
C VAL A 221 10.96 -10.23 4.12
N ILE A 222 12.20 -9.84 4.24
CA ILE A 222 13.15 -10.39 5.20
C ILE A 222 14.04 -9.28 5.76
N ASP A 223 14.50 -9.44 6.99
CA ASP A 223 15.52 -8.57 7.55
C ASP A 223 16.77 -8.50 6.66
N LYS A 224 17.33 -7.28 6.48
CA LYS A 224 18.46 -7.06 5.58
C LYS A 224 19.72 -7.85 5.91
N ASP A 225 19.99 -8.08 7.20
CA ASP A 225 21.17 -8.82 7.61
C ASP A 225 20.95 -10.32 7.39
N ALA A 226 19.74 -10.81 7.66
CA ALA A 226 19.32 -12.17 7.32
C ALA A 226 19.38 -12.43 5.81
N ALA A 227 19.00 -11.45 5.00
CA ALA A 227 19.06 -11.58 3.54
C ALA A 227 20.47 -11.79 2.98
N LYS A 228 21.51 -11.28 3.65
CA LYS A 228 22.92 -11.47 3.24
C LYS A 228 23.37 -12.93 3.31
N GLU A 229 22.78 -13.72 4.21
CA GLU A 229 23.07 -15.14 4.36
C GLU A 229 22.47 -16.00 3.24
N LEU A 230 21.55 -15.42 2.45
CA LEU A 230 20.87 -16.11 1.37
C LEU A 230 21.56 -15.96 0.01
N GLY A 231 22.53 -15.07 -0.12
CA GLY A 231 23.26 -14.88 -1.37
C GLY A 231 23.74 -13.44 -1.58
N ASN A 232 24.51 -13.28 -2.65
CA ASN A 232 25.12 -11.99 -3.01
C ASN A 232 24.22 -11.15 -3.93
N THR A 233 23.41 -11.81 -4.76
CA THR A 233 22.49 -11.15 -5.71
C THR A 233 21.03 -11.25 -5.26
N PRO A 234 20.15 -10.38 -5.77
CA PRO A 234 18.71 -10.48 -5.51
C PRO A 234 18.13 -11.83 -5.93
N GLU A 235 18.58 -12.36 -7.07
CA GLU A 235 18.16 -13.65 -7.62
C GLU A 235 18.51 -14.78 -6.67
N GLU A 236 19.78 -14.88 -6.26
CA GLU A 236 20.24 -15.87 -5.29
C GLU A 236 19.43 -15.82 -3.99
N ARG A 237 19.15 -14.62 -3.49
CA ARG A 237 18.38 -14.43 -2.25
C ARG A 237 16.96 -14.96 -2.37
N LEU A 238 16.28 -14.61 -3.47
CA LEU A 238 14.90 -15.06 -3.70
C LEU A 238 14.86 -16.59 -3.91
N GLU A 239 15.70 -17.13 -4.77
CA GLU A 239 15.75 -18.55 -5.11
C GLU A 239 16.14 -19.41 -3.90
N ASN A 240 17.17 -18.99 -3.15
CA ASN A 240 17.60 -19.70 -1.94
C ASN A 240 16.53 -19.64 -0.85
N LEU A 241 15.78 -18.55 -0.72
CA LEU A 241 14.69 -18.48 0.24
C LEU A 241 13.54 -19.39 -0.17
N ILE A 242 13.12 -19.37 -1.45
CA ILE A 242 12.07 -20.28 -1.95
C ILE A 242 12.49 -21.74 -1.75
N SER A 243 13.76 -22.08 -1.99
CA SER A 243 14.24 -23.47 -1.87
C SER A 243 14.38 -23.94 -0.40
N ARG A 244 14.69 -23.04 0.52
CA ARG A 244 14.88 -23.37 1.95
C ARG A 244 13.56 -23.47 2.72
N GLU A 245 12.60 -22.60 2.40
CA GLU A 245 11.30 -22.57 3.07
C GLU A 245 10.40 -23.70 2.58
N PRO A 246 10.03 -24.66 3.44
CA PRO A 246 9.33 -25.87 3.01
C PRO A 246 8.06 -25.61 2.21
N LEU A 247 7.25 -24.63 2.64
CA LEU A 247 6.00 -24.26 1.99
C LEU A 247 6.22 -23.69 0.58
N LEU A 248 7.19 -22.78 0.44
CA LEU A 248 7.49 -22.16 -0.85
C LEU A 248 8.17 -23.18 -1.80
N ARG A 249 9.06 -24.00 -1.28
CA ARG A 249 9.75 -25.06 -2.04
C ARG A 249 8.79 -26.07 -2.65
N GLU A 250 7.81 -26.52 -1.85
CA GLU A 250 6.78 -27.45 -2.32
C GLU A 250 5.97 -26.83 -3.46
N LYS A 251 5.45 -25.63 -3.26
CA LYS A 251 4.61 -24.90 -4.21
C LYS A 251 5.36 -24.38 -5.44
N GLY A 252 6.64 -24.08 -5.27
CA GLY A 252 7.52 -23.60 -6.36
C GLY A 252 8.27 -24.70 -7.12
N ARG A 253 7.99 -25.99 -6.88
CA ARG A 253 8.74 -27.11 -7.48
C ARG A 253 8.84 -27.05 -9.01
N ASN A 254 7.74 -26.67 -9.68
CA ASN A 254 7.66 -26.61 -11.12
C ASN A 254 7.67 -25.16 -11.64
N ALA A 255 7.84 -24.19 -10.75
CA ALA A 255 7.72 -22.80 -11.07
C ALA A 255 8.82 -22.31 -12.00
N ARG A 256 8.44 -21.53 -12.99
CA ARG A 256 9.35 -20.86 -13.93
C ARG A 256 9.28 -19.35 -13.71
N ARG A 257 10.40 -18.74 -13.34
CA ARG A 257 10.48 -17.28 -13.21
C ARG A 257 10.41 -16.63 -14.59
N VAL A 258 9.52 -15.65 -14.75
CA VAL A 258 9.22 -14.96 -16.02
C VAL A 258 9.50 -13.47 -16.00
N SER A 259 10.11 -12.97 -14.93
CA SER A 259 10.59 -11.58 -14.82
C SER A 259 11.95 -11.51 -14.14
N ASP A 260 12.60 -10.35 -14.21
CA ASP A 260 13.73 -10.04 -13.34
C ASP A 260 13.32 -10.02 -11.87
N VAL A 261 14.29 -10.21 -10.97
CA VAL A 261 14.07 -10.09 -9.54
C VAL A 261 14.21 -8.63 -9.14
N MET A 262 13.13 -8.08 -8.61
CA MET A 262 13.13 -6.73 -8.10
C MET A 262 13.43 -6.70 -6.60
N THR A 263 14.16 -5.67 -6.19
CA THR A 263 14.49 -5.43 -4.79
C THR A 263 13.88 -4.11 -4.34
N TYR A 264 13.14 -4.17 -3.24
CA TYR A 264 12.68 -2.99 -2.52
C TYR A 264 13.18 -3.04 -1.09
N THR A 265 13.71 -1.93 -0.62
CA THR A 265 13.99 -1.79 0.80
C THR A 265 12.78 -1.18 1.48
N ASN A 266 12.34 -1.80 2.57
CA ASN A 266 11.24 -1.29 3.36
C ASN A 266 11.73 -0.05 4.14
N TYR A 267 11.30 1.11 3.71
CA TYR A 267 11.52 2.36 4.42
C TYR A 267 10.17 2.82 4.97
N GLN A 268 9.86 2.37 6.17
CA GLN A 268 8.81 3.03 6.94
C GLN A 268 9.30 4.44 7.25
N LEU A 269 8.69 5.42 6.62
CA LEU A 269 9.15 6.78 6.72
C LEU A 269 7.96 7.73 6.59
N ILE A 270 7.82 8.66 7.54
CA ILE A 270 6.75 9.66 7.55
C ILE A 270 7.38 11.04 7.69
N SER A 271 7.05 11.94 6.76
CA SER A 271 7.51 13.33 6.79
C SER A 271 6.94 14.07 8.00
N GLU A 272 7.78 14.83 8.69
CA GLU A 272 7.33 15.68 9.80
C GLU A 272 6.59 16.91 9.27
N GLN A 273 6.97 17.40 8.11
CA GLN A 273 6.29 18.48 7.39
C GLN A 273 5.80 17.97 6.03
N GLY A 274 4.53 18.15 5.73
CA GLY A 274 3.89 17.68 4.48
C GLY A 274 3.45 18.82 3.55
N HIS A 275 3.63 20.08 3.94
CA HIS A 275 3.29 21.26 3.14
C HIS A 275 4.10 22.48 3.57
N GLY A 276 4.09 23.48 2.73
CA GLY A 276 4.63 24.80 3.00
C GLY A 276 4.07 25.82 2.00
N LYS A 277 4.73 26.96 1.86
CA LYS A 277 4.28 28.04 0.99
C LYS A 277 4.30 27.62 -0.49
N GLY A 278 3.10 27.36 -1.04
CA GLY A 278 2.91 27.00 -2.44
C GLY A 278 3.19 25.54 -2.80
N TRP A 279 3.38 24.65 -1.83
CA TRP A 279 3.63 23.24 -2.09
C TRP A 279 2.95 22.29 -1.08
N ILE A 280 2.63 21.06 -1.54
CA ILE A 280 1.99 20.00 -0.73
C ILE A 280 2.58 18.64 -1.14
N MET A 281 2.81 17.73 -0.19
CA MET A 281 3.18 16.34 -0.44
C MET A 281 1.97 15.42 -0.60
N LEU A 282 2.14 14.38 -1.43
CA LEU A 282 1.09 13.44 -1.81
C LEU A 282 1.62 11.99 -1.76
N GLY A 283 0.80 11.06 -1.28
CA GLY A 283 1.14 9.64 -1.28
C GLY A 283 2.44 9.33 -0.55
N ASP A 284 3.28 8.47 -1.14
CA ASP A 284 4.54 8.03 -0.53
C ASP A 284 5.57 9.15 -0.37
N ALA A 285 5.41 10.29 -1.05
CA ALA A 285 6.25 11.47 -0.81
C ALA A 285 6.02 12.04 0.60
N PHE A 286 4.78 11.95 1.10
CA PHE A 286 4.44 12.28 2.48
C PHE A 286 4.90 11.19 3.45
N GLY A 287 4.61 9.93 3.14
CA GLY A 287 5.01 8.82 4.00
C GLY A 287 4.68 7.46 3.42
N PHE A 288 5.45 6.48 3.83
CA PHE A 288 5.27 5.08 3.45
C PHE A 288 5.21 4.19 4.69
N VAL A 289 4.26 3.28 4.72
CA VAL A 289 4.12 2.22 5.72
C VAL A 289 4.53 0.87 5.13
N ASP A 290 4.73 -0.11 5.99
CA ASP A 290 5.06 -1.49 5.61
C ASP A 290 4.09 -2.06 4.57
N PRO A 291 4.55 -2.86 3.60
CA PRO A 291 3.70 -3.46 2.57
C PRO A 291 2.75 -4.55 3.09
N MET A 292 2.89 -5.00 4.32
CA MET A 292 1.97 -5.96 4.95
C MET A 292 0.53 -5.46 4.84
N LEU A 293 -0.38 -6.32 4.39
CA LEU A 293 -1.80 -6.00 4.14
C LEU A 293 -2.05 -5.04 2.95
N SER A 294 -1.06 -4.74 2.14
CA SER A 294 -1.19 -3.95 0.89
C SER A 294 -1.73 -2.51 1.06
N PRO A 295 -1.28 -1.71 2.05
CA PRO A 295 -1.80 -0.36 2.25
C PRO A 295 -1.31 0.66 1.20
N GLY A 296 -0.20 0.39 0.49
CA GLY A 296 0.51 1.39 -0.32
C GLY A 296 -0.36 2.06 -1.39
N LEU A 297 -1.01 1.28 -2.27
CA LEU A 297 -1.90 1.85 -3.30
C LEU A 297 -3.14 2.51 -2.69
N PHE A 298 -3.68 1.96 -1.61
CA PHE A 298 -4.77 2.62 -0.90
C PHE A 298 -4.34 4.00 -0.39
N MET A 299 -3.20 4.09 0.29
CA MET A 299 -2.67 5.36 0.81
C MET A 299 -2.38 6.36 -0.32
N ALA A 300 -1.88 5.89 -1.47
CA ALA A 300 -1.65 6.72 -2.63
C ALA A 300 -2.95 7.35 -3.17
N LEU A 301 -3.98 6.54 -3.41
CA LEU A 301 -5.26 7.01 -3.95
C LEU A 301 -6.07 7.80 -2.90
N GLU A 302 -6.06 7.36 -1.65
CA GLU A 302 -6.74 8.05 -0.56
C GLU A 302 -6.13 9.42 -0.27
N SER A 303 -4.80 9.56 -0.32
CA SER A 303 -4.16 10.86 -0.17
C SER A 303 -4.64 11.87 -1.23
N ALA A 304 -4.81 11.41 -2.48
CA ALA A 304 -5.35 12.23 -3.55
C ALA A 304 -6.82 12.61 -3.30
N SER A 305 -7.64 11.64 -2.85
CA SER A 305 -9.05 11.87 -2.50
C SER A 305 -9.21 12.85 -1.34
N LEU A 306 -8.38 12.71 -0.31
CA LEU A 306 -8.37 13.62 0.84
C LEU A 306 -7.94 15.03 0.44
N LEU A 307 -6.87 15.15 -0.36
CA LEU A 307 -6.39 16.45 -0.83
C LEU A 307 -7.45 17.15 -1.69
N ASP A 308 -8.09 16.42 -2.59
CA ASP A 308 -9.20 16.94 -3.38
C ASP A 308 -10.37 17.38 -2.50
N SER A 309 -10.82 16.54 -1.59
CA SER A 309 -12.04 16.79 -0.80
C SER A 309 -11.86 17.82 0.32
N LEU A 310 -10.72 17.84 0.99
CA LEU A 310 -10.47 18.74 2.12
C LEU A 310 -9.93 20.10 1.71
N VAL A 311 -9.22 20.17 0.58
CA VAL A 311 -8.49 21.39 0.14
C VAL A 311 -9.12 21.99 -1.10
N PHE A 312 -9.10 21.28 -2.23
CA PHE A 312 -9.49 21.85 -3.52
C PHE A 312 -11.00 21.95 -3.74
N SER A 313 -11.82 21.16 -3.03
CA SER A 313 -13.29 21.24 -3.15
C SER A 313 -13.88 22.53 -2.61
N LYS A 314 -13.16 23.27 -1.79
CA LYS A 314 -13.64 24.45 -1.07
C LYS A 314 -13.43 25.77 -1.82
N GLY A 315 -12.94 25.71 -3.06
CA GLY A 315 -12.59 26.88 -3.87
C GLY A 315 -11.25 27.47 -3.45
N LYS A 316 -11.23 28.55 -2.63
CA LYS A 316 -9.97 29.13 -2.17
C LYS A 316 -9.26 28.22 -1.16
N VAL A 317 -8.06 27.77 -1.50
CA VAL A 317 -7.22 26.95 -0.63
C VAL A 317 -6.77 27.75 0.59
N LYS A 318 -6.96 27.18 1.80
CA LYS A 318 -6.54 27.75 3.06
C LYS A 318 -5.49 26.86 3.74
N GLU A 319 -4.54 27.46 4.41
CA GLU A 319 -3.50 26.72 5.15
C GLU A 319 -4.09 25.76 6.20
N ALA A 320 -5.16 26.16 6.87
CA ALA A 320 -5.87 25.31 7.82
C ALA A 320 -6.43 24.02 7.18
N ASP A 321 -6.91 24.09 5.93
CA ASP A 321 -7.41 22.92 5.21
C ASP A 321 -6.27 21.97 4.82
N ILE A 322 -5.10 22.52 4.42
CA ILE A 322 -3.91 21.72 4.11
C ILE A 322 -3.35 21.08 5.38
N SER A 323 -3.30 21.82 6.49
CA SER A 323 -2.88 21.29 7.79
C SER A 323 -3.80 20.16 8.26
N HIS A 324 -5.11 20.30 8.03
CA HIS A 324 -6.08 19.24 8.30
C HIS A 324 -5.85 18.00 7.43
N TYR A 325 -5.62 18.18 6.12
CA TYR A 325 -5.22 17.10 5.22
C TYR A 325 -3.99 16.34 5.72
N CYS A 326 -2.93 17.05 6.10
CA CYS A 326 -1.70 16.43 6.64
C CYS A 326 -1.97 15.67 7.96
N SER A 327 -2.84 16.19 8.81
CA SER A 327 -3.27 15.53 10.05
C SER A 327 -4.01 14.22 9.76
N GLU A 328 -4.92 14.23 8.79
CA GLU A 328 -5.66 13.05 8.34
C GLU A 328 -4.73 11.98 7.77
N LEU A 329 -3.74 12.36 6.95
CA LEU A 329 -2.74 11.42 6.44
C LEU A 329 -1.90 10.78 7.55
N ARG A 330 -1.46 11.58 8.55
CA ARG A 330 -0.73 11.02 9.69
C ARG A 330 -1.59 10.04 10.49
N ALA A 331 -2.86 10.34 10.67
CA ALA A 331 -3.79 9.45 11.35
C ALA A 331 -4.00 8.12 10.60
N TRP A 332 -4.04 8.16 9.26
CA TRP A 332 -4.08 6.96 8.43
C TRP A 332 -2.80 6.14 8.56
N HIS A 333 -1.62 6.77 8.43
CA HIS A 333 -0.34 6.09 8.58
C HIS A 333 -0.21 5.43 9.96
N ALA A 334 -0.53 6.14 11.02
CA ALA A 334 -0.49 5.60 12.38
C ALA A 334 -1.43 4.40 12.57
N SER A 335 -2.62 4.46 11.97
CA SER A 335 -3.61 3.38 12.09
C SER A 335 -3.21 2.12 11.32
N TRP A 336 -2.63 2.27 10.13
CA TRP A 336 -2.07 1.14 9.40
C TRP A 336 -0.86 0.55 10.11
N GLN A 337 0.04 1.38 10.61
CA GLN A 337 1.19 0.92 11.37
C GLN A 337 0.79 0.11 12.60
N GLU A 338 -0.17 0.59 13.39
CA GLU A 338 -0.70 -0.13 14.55
C GLU A 338 -1.27 -1.50 14.16
N LEU A 339 -2.06 -1.59 13.07
CA LEU A 339 -2.59 -2.85 12.57
C LEU A 339 -1.48 -3.82 12.15
N ILE A 340 -0.49 -3.31 11.42
CA ILE A 340 0.66 -4.09 10.93
C ILE A 340 1.49 -4.62 12.10
N GLU A 341 1.70 -3.84 13.15
CA GLU A 341 2.39 -4.27 14.37
C GLU A 341 1.68 -5.43 15.07
N TYR A 342 0.34 -5.47 15.07
CA TYR A 342 -0.41 -6.62 15.59
C TYR A 342 -0.18 -7.90 14.78
N PHE A 343 0.04 -7.80 13.47
CA PHE A 343 0.42 -8.95 12.64
C PHE A 343 1.87 -9.38 12.92
N TYR A 344 2.81 -8.45 12.92
CA TYR A 344 4.21 -8.75 13.20
C TYR A 344 4.45 -9.29 14.61
N GLY A 345 3.72 -8.82 15.59
CA GLY A 345 3.73 -9.36 16.95
C GLY A 345 3.06 -10.73 17.09
N GLY A 346 2.51 -11.29 16.00
CA GLY A 346 1.80 -12.57 16.04
C GLY A 346 0.44 -12.54 16.74
N HIS A 347 0.04 -11.41 17.34
CA HIS A 347 -1.16 -11.29 18.16
C HIS A 347 -2.44 -11.70 17.43
N ILE A 348 -2.59 -11.29 16.14
CA ILE A 348 -3.77 -11.63 15.36
C ILE A 348 -3.84 -13.12 15.05
N LEU A 349 -2.69 -13.73 14.74
CA LEU A 349 -2.61 -15.17 14.44
C LEU A 349 -2.89 -16.00 15.68
N GLN A 350 -2.35 -15.62 16.84
CA GLN A 350 -2.59 -16.29 18.12
C GLN A 350 -4.04 -16.15 18.60
N MET A 351 -4.66 -14.98 18.40
CA MET A 351 -6.08 -14.80 18.68
C MET A 351 -6.95 -15.74 17.85
N HIS A 352 -6.59 -15.93 16.58
CA HIS A 352 -7.30 -16.86 15.70
C HIS A 352 -7.12 -18.30 16.16
N GLU A 353 -5.91 -18.73 16.51
CA GLU A 353 -5.65 -20.09 17.04
C GLU A 353 -6.42 -20.36 18.34
N ALA A 354 -6.40 -19.41 19.27
CA ALA A 354 -7.16 -19.51 20.51
C ALA A 354 -8.68 -19.60 20.24
N GLY A 355 -9.19 -18.80 19.33
CA GLY A 355 -10.59 -18.83 18.91
C GLY A 355 -10.95 -20.17 18.26
N ALA A 356 -10.14 -20.69 17.36
CA ALA A 356 -10.35 -21.95 16.68
C ALA A 356 -10.31 -23.13 17.66
N SER A 357 -9.35 -23.18 18.58
CA SER A 357 -9.25 -24.25 19.60
C SER A 357 -10.44 -24.28 20.56
N LEU A 358 -10.97 -23.12 20.94
CA LEU A 358 -12.17 -23.02 21.78
C LEU A 358 -13.46 -23.35 20.99
N ALA A 359 -13.44 -23.16 19.67
CA ALA A 359 -14.57 -23.43 18.79
C ALA A 359 -14.74 -24.92 18.43
N ASP A 360 -13.74 -25.75 18.65
CA ASP A 360 -13.76 -27.19 18.32
C ASP A 360 -14.72 -28.05 19.22
N GLY A 361 -15.38 -27.43 20.18
CA GLY A 361 -16.45 -28.07 20.96
C GLY A 361 -17.67 -28.45 20.12
N LYS A 362 -18.24 -29.65 20.37
CA LYS A 362 -19.37 -30.26 19.64
C LYS A 362 -20.72 -29.52 19.72
N SER A 363 -20.81 -28.41 20.45
CA SER A 363 -22.05 -27.67 20.63
C SER A 363 -22.29 -26.68 19.49
N GLU A 364 -23.47 -26.69 18.87
CA GLU A 364 -23.89 -25.66 17.88
C GLU A 364 -23.96 -24.25 18.51
N TRP A 365 -24.21 -24.17 19.82
CA TRP A 365 -24.22 -22.95 20.61
C TRP A 365 -22.91 -22.80 21.38
N ASN A 366 -21.85 -22.39 20.69
CA ASN A 366 -20.54 -22.12 21.30
C ASN A 366 -20.24 -20.61 21.23
N PRO A 367 -20.21 -19.89 22.38
CA PRO A 367 -19.83 -18.48 22.42
C PRO A 367 -18.47 -18.18 21.78
N ALA A 368 -17.53 -19.13 21.81
CA ALA A 368 -16.21 -18.99 21.18
C ALA A 368 -16.31 -18.93 19.66
N LYS A 369 -17.21 -19.70 19.02
CA LYS A 369 -17.46 -19.61 17.55
C LYS A 369 -18.01 -18.23 17.15
N LEU A 370 -18.88 -17.65 17.98
CA LEU A 370 -19.40 -16.31 17.77
C LEU A 370 -18.29 -15.24 17.92
N MET A 371 -17.42 -15.42 18.92
CA MET A 371 -16.29 -14.52 19.16
C MET A 371 -15.27 -14.60 18.01
N ASP A 372 -14.90 -15.80 17.56
CA ASP A 372 -13.97 -16.02 16.44
C ASP A 372 -14.52 -15.38 15.16
N LYS A 373 -15.79 -15.64 14.81
CA LYS A 373 -16.46 -15.00 13.66
C LYS A 373 -16.49 -13.49 13.77
N TYR A 374 -16.69 -12.96 14.96
CA TYR A 374 -16.71 -11.52 15.20
C TYR A 374 -15.32 -10.90 15.06
N MET A 375 -14.28 -11.54 15.59
CA MET A 375 -12.89 -11.10 15.47
C MET A 375 -12.42 -11.13 14.02
N ASN A 376 -12.72 -12.20 13.29
CA ASN A 376 -12.41 -12.31 11.86
C ASN A 376 -13.08 -11.18 11.05
N ARG A 377 -14.31 -10.80 11.41
CA ARG A 377 -15.00 -9.65 10.81
C ARG A 377 -14.30 -8.32 11.10
N VAL A 378 -13.81 -8.12 12.32
CA VAL A 378 -13.07 -6.92 12.71
C VAL A 378 -11.75 -6.84 11.93
N ILE A 379 -11.00 -7.93 11.88
CA ILE A 379 -9.73 -8.04 11.12
C ILE A 379 -9.99 -7.77 9.63
N ALA A 380 -10.98 -8.42 9.04
CA ALA A 380 -11.36 -8.22 7.63
C ALA A 380 -11.75 -6.75 7.36
N SER A 381 -12.49 -6.10 8.26
CA SER A 381 -12.87 -4.69 8.14
C SER A 381 -11.64 -3.77 8.19
N MET A 382 -10.69 -4.05 9.06
CA MET A 382 -9.46 -3.25 9.18
C MET A 382 -8.54 -3.47 7.98
N ALA A 383 -8.33 -4.71 7.56
CA ALA A 383 -7.53 -5.06 6.39
C ALA A 383 -8.15 -4.58 5.06
N ALA A 384 -9.47 -4.37 5.04
CA ALA A 384 -10.18 -3.76 3.90
C ALA A 384 -9.97 -2.24 3.78
N GLY A 385 -9.35 -1.59 4.77
CA GLY A 385 -9.17 -0.14 4.84
C GLY A 385 -10.34 0.61 5.49
N VAL A 386 -11.53 0.00 5.60
CA VAL A 386 -12.75 0.67 6.12
C VAL A 386 -12.75 0.83 7.63
N GLY A 387 -12.22 -0.17 8.32
CA GLY A 387 -12.22 -0.24 9.78
C GLY A 387 -10.90 0.13 10.43
N THR A 388 -9.87 0.41 9.63
CA THR A 388 -8.50 0.64 10.10
C THR A 388 -8.39 1.80 11.09
N ARG A 389 -9.16 2.87 10.88
CA ARG A 389 -9.23 4.04 11.78
C ARG A 389 -10.31 3.95 12.86
N SER A 390 -11.10 2.88 12.90
CA SER A 390 -12.16 2.72 13.89
C SER A 390 -11.58 2.61 15.31
N ALA A 391 -11.87 3.58 16.18
CA ALA A 391 -11.47 3.53 17.58
C ALA A 391 -12.00 2.28 18.30
N TYR A 392 -13.20 1.83 17.92
CA TYR A 392 -13.80 0.61 18.43
C TYR A 392 -13.00 -0.64 18.04
N ASN A 393 -12.66 -0.79 16.73
CA ASN A 393 -11.87 -1.94 16.25
C ASN A 393 -10.48 -1.97 16.89
N LYS A 394 -9.81 -0.82 16.94
CA LYS A 394 -8.49 -0.65 17.58
C LYS A 394 -8.55 -0.98 19.07
N GLY A 395 -9.55 -0.46 19.78
CA GLY A 395 -9.79 -0.76 21.19
C GLY A 395 -10.04 -2.23 21.45
N LEU A 396 -10.81 -2.90 20.58
CA LEU A 396 -11.09 -4.32 20.66
C LEU A 396 -9.83 -5.16 20.47
N LEU A 397 -9.02 -4.89 19.41
CA LEU A 397 -7.74 -5.58 19.18
C LEU A 397 -6.80 -5.40 20.38
N LYS A 398 -6.69 -4.18 20.88
CA LYS A 398 -5.84 -3.86 22.03
C LYS A 398 -6.29 -4.60 23.31
N HIS A 399 -7.59 -4.67 23.55
CA HIS A 399 -8.14 -5.40 24.69
C HIS A 399 -7.93 -6.90 24.56
N SER A 400 -8.25 -7.47 23.39
CA SER A 400 -8.09 -8.90 23.13
C SER A 400 -6.65 -9.36 23.21
N SER A 401 -5.70 -8.60 22.64
CA SER A 401 -4.27 -8.92 22.70
C SER A 401 -3.70 -8.90 24.13
N ARG A 402 -4.29 -8.11 25.03
CA ARG A 402 -3.82 -8.00 26.42
C ARG A 402 -4.44 -9.02 27.38
N HIS A 403 -5.66 -9.43 27.12
CA HIS A 403 -6.46 -10.17 28.10
C HIS A 403 -6.89 -11.56 27.66
N LEU A 404 -6.89 -11.85 26.36
CA LEU A 404 -7.27 -13.17 25.84
C LEU A 404 -6.07 -14.05 25.47
N ILE A 405 -4.86 -13.48 25.42
CA ILE A 405 -3.64 -14.20 25.10
C ILE A 405 -2.80 -14.30 26.38
N TRP A 406 -2.94 -15.39 27.10
CA TRP A 406 -2.29 -15.61 28.40
C TRP A 406 -0.85 -16.12 28.30
N ASP A 407 -0.49 -16.70 27.17
CA ASP A 407 0.83 -17.30 26.94
C ASP A 407 1.27 -16.97 25.51
N VAL A 408 1.64 -15.70 25.30
CA VAL A 408 2.25 -15.28 24.04
C VAL A 408 3.61 -15.96 23.96
N LYS A 409 3.68 -17.15 23.40
CA LYS A 409 4.93 -17.66 22.87
C LYS A 409 5.34 -16.61 21.83
N ASP A 410 6.38 -15.85 22.18
CA ASP A 410 7.07 -15.01 21.23
C ASP A 410 7.33 -15.90 20.00
N LEU A 411 6.57 -15.67 18.92
CA LEU A 411 6.68 -16.49 17.72
C LEU A 411 8.05 -16.31 17.07
N GLY A 412 8.98 -15.63 17.75
CA GLY A 412 10.39 -15.50 17.40
C GLY A 412 10.66 -14.82 16.05
N TYR A 413 9.66 -14.89 15.17
CA TYR A 413 9.74 -14.50 13.77
C TYR A 413 9.72 -13.00 13.55
N TYR A 414 9.28 -12.23 14.57
CA TYR A 414 9.04 -10.79 14.45
C TYR A 414 9.50 -9.99 15.65
N SER A 415 10.31 -10.55 16.56
CA SER A 415 10.84 -9.76 17.65
C SER A 415 11.68 -8.62 17.10
N VAL A 416 11.16 -7.42 17.21
CA VAL A 416 11.95 -6.19 17.06
C VAL A 416 12.91 -6.16 18.25
N LYS A 417 14.16 -6.54 18.02
CA LYS A 417 15.25 -6.27 18.98
C LYS A 417 15.72 -4.83 18.79
#